data_139f9a650852bf0222a93270e8c6cca7
#
_entry.id   139f9a650852bf0222a93270e8c6cca7
#
_cell.length_a   1.000
_cell.length_b   1.000
_cell.length_c   1.000
_cell.angle_alpha   90.00
_cell.angle_beta   90.00
_cell.angle_gamma   90.00
#
_symmetry.space_group_name_H-M   'P 1'
#
loop_
_entity.id
_entity.type
_entity.pdbx_description
1 polymer ?
#
loop_
_entity_poly.entity_id
_entity_poly.type
_entity_poly.pdbx_seq_one_letter_code
_entity_poly.pdbx_strand_id
1 'polypeptide(L)'
;MTETSPLLSHVDETGEQPRMVEVSDKAVTKREAHAQARLRFPESVIATLRESGFMTKKGAVLTVAQIAGIMGVKTTSSLIPMCHPLSISGCKLEIAIEGQDAVIDCRVACVGQTGVEMEALTGATVAALTIYDMCKALSHDMVIHSVGLLGKVGGKRDFGTLLAPADGQKTAGQQ
;
A
#
# COMPACT_ATOMS: atom_id res chain seq x y z
N MET A 1 -0.02 39.83 11.67
CA MET A 1 -0.26 38.74 10.69
C MET A 1 0.02 37.46 11.42
N THR A 2 -1.01 36.82 11.93
CA THR A 2 -0.90 35.53 12.66
C THR A 2 -0.78 34.41 11.61
N GLU A 3 0.41 33.79 11.53
CA GLU A 3 0.58 32.54 10.80
C GLU A 3 -0.33 31.50 11.44
N THR A 4 -1.37 31.14 10.75
CA THR A 4 -2.18 29.97 11.12
C THR A 4 -1.31 28.72 10.90
N SER A 5 -0.77 28.17 11.98
CA SER A 5 -0.19 26.82 12.02
C SER A 5 -1.12 25.87 11.28
N PRO A 6 -0.61 24.95 10.45
CA PRO A 6 -1.46 23.96 9.80
C PRO A 6 -2.12 23.13 10.90
N LEU A 7 -3.42 23.35 11.12
CA LEU A 7 -4.24 22.60 12.07
C LEU A 7 -4.12 21.12 11.74
N LEU A 8 -3.63 20.34 12.69
CA LEU A 8 -3.65 18.90 12.63
C LEU A 8 -5.10 18.44 12.44
N SER A 9 -5.41 17.71 11.37
CA SER A 9 -6.77 17.41 10.96
C SER A 9 -7.48 16.36 11.83
N HIS A 10 -6.78 15.73 12.78
CA HIS A 10 -7.29 14.65 13.62
C HIS A 10 -7.30 14.98 15.12
N VAL A 11 -7.46 16.25 15.44
CA VAL A 11 -7.65 16.72 16.82
C VAL A 11 -8.93 17.54 16.91
N ASP A 12 -9.46 17.67 18.13
CA ASP A 12 -10.61 18.52 18.41
C ASP A 12 -10.26 20.02 18.29
N GLU A 13 -11.21 20.89 18.55
CA GLU A 13 -11.04 22.34 18.46
C GLU A 13 -10.04 22.89 19.47
N THR A 14 -9.76 22.15 20.55
CA THR A 14 -8.76 22.50 21.56
C THR A 14 -7.36 22.05 21.15
N GLY A 15 -7.23 21.11 20.20
CA GLY A 15 -5.96 20.51 19.79
C GLY A 15 -5.42 19.46 20.76
N GLU A 16 -6.21 19.07 21.78
CA GLU A 16 -5.76 18.19 22.86
C GLU A 16 -6.22 16.75 22.71
N GLN A 17 -7.36 16.50 22.03
CA GLN A 17 -7.91 15.17 21.93
C GLN A 17 -7.98 14.64 20.49
N PRO A 18 -7.61 13.37 20.28
CA PRO A 18 -7.72 12.77 18.96
C PRO A 18 -9.19 12.66 18.53
N ARG A 19 -9.49 13.08 17.30
CA ARG A 19 -10.82 13.06 16.71
C ARG A 19 -10.78 12.53 15.29
N MET A 20 -11.68 11.65 14.95
CA MET A 20 -11.92 11.25 13.56
C MET A 20 -12.59 12.42 12.83
N VAL A 21 -12.05 12.83 11.68
CA VAL A 21 -12.53 13.99 10.91
C VAL A 21 -13.92 13.72 10.36
N GLU A 22 -14.87 14.68 10.59
CA GLU A 22 -16.17 14.66 9.92
C GLU A 22 -16.02 14.89 8.41
N VAL A 23 -16.60 14.02 7.60
CA VAL A 23 -16.46 14.07 6.14
C VAL A 23 -17.78 14.18 5.41
N SER A 24 -18.93 14.23 6.10
CA SER A 24 -20.28 14.20 5.52
C SER A 24 -20.52 15.33 4.52
N ASP A 25 -19.91 16.50 4.73
CA ASP A 25 -20.08 17.67 3.86
C ASP A 25 -19.15 17.67 2.63
N LYS A 26 -18.26 16.66 2.51
CA LYS A 26 -17.34 16.60 1.37
C LYS A 26 -18.00 15.94 0.17
N ALA A 27 -17.67 16.43 -1.03
CA ALA A 27 -18.12 15.82 -2.26
C ALA A 27 -17.64 14.36 -2.38
N VAL A 28 -18.54 13.51 -2.85
CA VAL A 28 -18.23 12.14 -3.21
C VAL A 28 -17.52 12.15 -4.56
N THR A 29 -16.27 11.71 -4.59
CA THR A 29 -15.45 11.67 -5.80
C THR A 29 -14.74 10.32 -5.92
N LYS A 30 -14.26 9.99 -7.13
CA LYS A 30 -13.36 8.88 -7.32
C LYS A 30 -12.02 9.22 -6.65
N ARG A 31 -11.54 8.34 -5.80
CA ARG A 31 -10.27 8.47 -5.07
C ARG A 31 -9.36 7.34 -5.47
N GLU A 32 -8.11 7.67 -5.74
CA GLU A 32 -7.08 6.67 -6.00
C GLU A 32 -5.81 7.03 -5.22
N ALA A 33 -5.10 6.00 -4.76
CA ALA A 33 -3.79 6.13 -4.13
C ALA A 33 -2.87 5.00 -4.58
N HIS A 34 -1.58 5.32 -4.67
CA HIS A 34 -0.52 4.39 -4.99
C HIS A 34 0.57 4.48 -3.92
N ALA A 35 0.81 3.39 -3.22
CA ALA A 35 1.90 3.24 -2.27
C ALA A 35 2.87 2.15 -2.74
N GLN A 36 4.14 2.28 -2.34
CA GLN A 36 5.16 1.29 -2.59
C GLN A 36 5.88 0.94 -1.30
N ALA A 37 6.18 -0.34 -1.11
CA ALA A 37 7.10 -0.83 -0.10
C ALA A 37 8.29 -1.53 -0.75
N ARG A 38 9.46 -1.50 -0.09
CA ARG A 38 10.66 -2.23 -0.51
C ARG A 38 11.24 -3.03 0.63
N LEU A 39 11.45 -4.32 0.39
CA LEU A 39 12.12 -5.24 1.30
C LEU A 39 13.38 -5.77 0.65
N ARG A 40 14.52 -5.58 1.30
CA ARG A 40 15.82 -6.11 0.87
C ARG A 40 16.11 -7.46 1.48
N PHE A 41 16.51 -8.40 0.63
CA PHE A 41 17.02 -9.69 1.03
C PHE A 41 18.57 -9.67 1.08
N PRO A 42 19.18 -10.40 2.02
CA PRO A 42 20.60 -10.77 1.87
C PRO A 42 20.83 -11.57 0.59
N GLU A 43 22.04 -11.48 0.01
CA GLU A 43 22.38 -12.15 -1.27
C GLU A 43 22.12 -13.65 -1.24
N SER A 44 22.52 -14.33 -0.16
CA SER A 44 22.29 -15.77 0.00
C SER A 44 20.82 -16.15 0.04
N VAL A 45 19.96 -15.28 0.63
CA VAL A 45 18.52 -15.52 0.74
C VAL A 45 17.85 -15.36 -0.62
N ILE A 46 18.15 -14.27 -1.35
CA ILE A 46 17.54 -14.05 -2.66
C ILE A 46 17.98 -15.10 -3.68
N ALA A 47 19.23 -15.59 -3.62
CA ALA A 47 19.70 -16.69 -4.45
C ALA A 47 18.87 -17.97 -4.20
N THR A 48 18.73 -18.37 -2.94
CA THR A 48 17.92 -19.53 -2.53
C THR A 48 16.46 -19.40 -2.96
N LEU A 49 15.87 -18.19 -2.80
CA LEU A 49 14.46 -17.95 -3.20
C LEU A 49 14.29 -18.03 -4.72
N ARG A 50 15.25 -17.55 -5.51
CA ARG A 50 15.21 -17.67 -6.98
C ARG A 50 15.28 -19.12 -7.42
N GLU A 51 16.18 -19.92 -6.84
CA GLU A 51 16.32 -21.35 -7.14
C GLU A 51 15.04 -22.14 -6.82
N SER A 52 14.35 -21.77 -5.72
CA SER A 52 13.09 -22.41 -5.32
C SER A 52 11.85 -21.86 -6.05
N GLY A 53 11.99 -20.87 -6.95
CA GLY A 53 10.86 -20.15 -7.55
C GLY A 53 10.00 -19.42 -6.51
N PHE A 54 10.62 -18.89 -5.46
CA PHE A 54 9.94 -18.22 -4.32
C PHE A 54 8.97 -19.14 -3.56
N MET A 55 9.29 -20.44 -3.52
CA MET A 55 8.57 -21.43 -2.71
C MET A 55 9.29 -21.67 -1.39
N THR A 56 8.52 -21.75 -0.31
CA THR A 56 8.99 -22.16 1.03
C THR A 56 8.09 -23.26 1.59
N LYS A 57 8.42 -23.79 2.77
CA LYS A 57 7.52 -24.73 3.48
C LYS A 57 6.15 -24.12 3.81
N LYS A 58 6.05 -22.80 3.86
CA LYS A 58 4.80 -22.05 4.08
C LYS A 58 4.02 -21.79 2.79
N GLY A 59 4.54 -22.16 1.62
CA GLY A 59 3.92 -21.98 0.31
C GLY A 59 4.60 -20.93 -0.58
N ALA A 60 3.86 -20.44 -1.58
CA ALA A 60 4.30 -19.47 -2.57
C ALA A 60 4.40 -18.07 -1.95
N VAL A 61 5.62 -17.61 -1.67
CA VAL A 61 5.90 -16.36 -0.91
C VAL A 61 5.19 -15.16 -1.51
N LEU A 62 5.37 -14.91 -2.81
CA LEU A 62 4.86 -13.70 -3.45
C LEU A 62 3.32 -13.72 -3.54
N THR A 63 2.72 -14.88 -3.85
CA THR A 63 1.27 -15.02 -3.93
C THR A 63 0.60 -14.83 -2.57
N VAL A 64 1.15 -15.45 -1.51
CA VAL A 64 0.62 -15.30 -0.15
C VAL A 64 0.75 -13.85 0.32
N ALA A 65 1.88 -13.20 0.04
CA ALA A 65 2.08 -11.79 0.38
C ALA A 65 1.10 -10.87 -0.37
N GLN A 66 0.84 -11.14 -1.64
CA GLN A 66 -0.14 -10.40 -2.44
C GLN A 66 -1.54 -10.49 -1.85
N ILE A 67 -1.98 -11.69 -1.50
CA ILE A 67 -3.30 -11.91 -0.86
C ILE A 67 -3.34 -11.20 0.50
N ALA A 68 -2.30 -11.33 1.32
CA ALA A 68 -2.24 -10.70 2.63
C ALA A 68 -2.28 -9.16 2.53
N GLY A 69 -1.58 -8.57 1.55
CA GLY A 69 -1.64 -7.13 1.30
C GLY A 69 -3.04 -6.66 0.91
N ILE A 70 -3.74 -7.40 0.04
CA ILE A 70 -5.14 -7.10 -0.31
C ILE A 70 -6.06 -7.21 0.93
N MET A 71 -5.83 -8.17 1.82
CA MET A 71 -6.54 -8.27 3.09
C MET A 71 -6.21 -7.07 4.00
N GLY A 72 -4.94 -6.62 4.04
CA GLY A 72 -4.51 -5.43 4.75
C GLY A 72 -5.29 -4.18 4.31
N VAL A 73 -5.43 -3.96 2.99
CA VAL A 73 -6.26 -2.89 2.44
C VAL A 73 -7.68 -2.90 3.01
N LYS A 74 -8.32 -4.08 3.05
CA LYS A 74 -9.71 -4.23 3.52
C LYS A 74 -9.88 -4.05 5.03
N THR A 75 -8.81 -4.17 5.81
CA THR A 75 -8.84 -4.10 7.28
C THR A 75 -8.19 -2.83 7.83
N THR A 76 -7.84 -1.86 6.99
CA THR A 76 -7.12 -0.64 7.38
C THR A 76 -7.79 0.09 8.54
N SER A 77 -9.10 0.31 8.48
CA SER A 77 -9.83 1.01 9.56
C SER A 77 -9.84 0.26 10.90
N SER A 78 -9.61 -1.04 10.89
CA SER A 78 -9.45 -1.84 12.12
C SER A 78 -8.04 -1.73 12.71
N LEU A 79 -7.05 -1.29 11.93
CA LEU A 79 -5.65 -1.17 12.32
C LEU A 79 -5.27 0.27 12.67
N ILE A 80 -5.84 1.24 11.97
CA ILE A 80 -5.51 2.66 12.09
C ILE A 80 -6.68 3.41 12.72
N PRO A 81 -6.56 3.86 13.97
CA PRO A 81 -7.70 4.28 14.80
C PRO A 81 -8.57 5.40 14.20
N MET A 82 -7.96 6.35 13.48
CA MET A 82 -8.68 7.52 12.93
C MET A 82 -9.05 7.37 11.47
N CYS A 83 -8.89 6.17 10.88
CA CYS A 83 -9.32 5.89 9.51
C CYS A 83 -10.80 5.52 9.46
N HIS A 84 -11.51 6.10 8.49
CA HIS A 84 -12.89 5.74 8.20
C HIS A 84 -12.95 4.35 7.54
N PRO A 85 -13.98 3.53 7.84
CA PRO A 85 -14.23 2.32 7.06
C PRO A 85 -14.68 2.73 5.65
N LEU A 86 -13.99 2.22 4.62
CA LEU A 86 -14.24 2.58 3.23
C LEU A 86 -14.68 1.38 2.40
N SER A 87 -15.64 1.61 1.49
CA SER A 87 -16.00 0.65 0.45
C SER A 87 -14.97 0.70 -0.68
N ILE A 88 -14.02 -0.21 -0.66
CA ILE A 88 -12.97 -0.31 -1.68
C ILE A 88 -13.57 -0.82 -2.98
N SER A 89 -13.44 -0.04 -4.06
CA SER A 89 -13.92 -0.42 -5.40
C SER A 89 -12.86 -1.10 -6.26
N GLY A 90 -11.57 -0.94 -5.94
CA GLY A 90 -10.47 -1.57 -6.63
C GLY A 90 -9.22 -1.65 -5.77
N CYS A 91 -8.51 -2.77 -5.89
CA CYS A 91 -7.20 -2.96 -5.30
C CYS A 91 -6.34 -3.78 -6.27
N LYS A 92 -5.19 -3.23 -6.66
CA LYS A 92 -4.17 -3.92 -7.45
C LYS A 92 -2.88 -3.91 -6.64
N LEU A 93 -2.38 -5.10 -6.30
CA LEU A 93 -1.11 -5.28 -5.61
C LEU A 93 -0.20 -6.13 -6.49
N GLU A 94 0.96 -5.60 -6.82
CA GLU A 94 1.98 -6.23 -7.66
C GLU A 94 3.28 -6.33 -6.88
N ILE A 95 4.00 -7.43 -7.05
CA ILE A 95 5.29 -7.66 -6.40
C ILE A 95 6.28 -8.04 -7.48
N ALA A 96 7.33 -7.23 -7.63
CA ALA A 96 8.45 -7.47 -8.53
C ALA A 96 9.75 -7.70 -7.74
N ILE A 97 10.68 -8.45 -8.31
CA ILE A 97 12.01 -8.63 -7.74
C ILE A 97 13.01 -7.82 -8.56
N GLU A 98 13.56 -6.78 -7.95
CA GLU A 98 14.55 -5.88 -8.54
C GLU A 98 15.91 -6.06 -7.81
N GLY A 99 16.84 -6.78 -8.42
CA GLY A 99 18.10 -7.11 -7.74
C GLY A 99 17.85 -7.93 -6.46
N GLN A 100 18.17 -7.36 -5.31
CA GLN A 100 17.93 -7.98 -4.00
C GLN A 100 16.63 -7.48 -3.34
N ASP A 101 15.88 -6.58 -3.97
CA ASP A 101 14.68 -6.01 -3.38
C ASP A 101 13.41 -6.68 -3.92
N ALA A 102 12.49 -7.02 -3.02
CA ALA A 102 11.08 -7.15 -3.38
C ALA A 102 10.47 -5.75 -3.38
N VAL A 103 9.94 -5.34 -4.52
CA VAL A 103 9.25 -4.08 -4.73
C VAL A 103 7.76 -4.36 -4.78
N ILE A 104 7.01 -3.80 -3.87
CA ILE A 104 5.59 -4.03 -3.68
C ILE A 104 4.83 -2.75 -4.02
N ASP A 105 4.09 -2.77 -5.09
CA ASP A 105 3.22 -1.68 -5.52
C ASP A 105 1.78 -1.98 -5.15
N CYS A 106 1.15 -1.09 -4.38
CA CYS A 106 -0.26 -1.21 -3.98
C CYS A 106 -1.05 0.00 -4.47
N ARG A 107 -2.00 -0.24 -5.37
CA ARG A 107 -2.93 0.77 -5.88
C ARG A 107 -4.32 0.47 -5.39
N VAL A 108 -4.95 1.47 -4.81
CA VAL A 108 -6.30 1.34 -4.23
C VAL A 108 -7.19 2.43 -4.79
N ALA A 109 -8.45 2.07 -5.06
CA ALA A 109 -9.47 3.00 -5.51
C ALA A 109 -10.76 2.84 -4.72
N CYS A 110 -11.45 3.94 -4.50
CA CYS A 110 -12.82 3.97 -3.99
C CYS A 110 -13.61 5.13 -4.61
N VAL A 111 -14.92 5.14 -4.37
CA VAL A 111 -15.77 6.30 -4.58
C VAL A 111 -16.24 6.74 -3.20
N GLY A 112 -15.83 7.94 -2.77
CA GLY A 112 -16.10 8.36 -1.39
C GLY A 112 -15.69 9.80 -1.09
N GLN A 113 -15.85 10.18 0.17
CA GLN A 113 -15.62 11.53 0.69
C GLN A 113 -14.20 11.71 1.28
N THR A 114 -13.46 10.61 1.47
CA THR A 114 -12.08 10.63 1.94
C THR A 114 -11.15 9.80 1.04
N GLY A 115 -9.85 10.01 1.18
CA GLY A 115 -8.84 9.31 0.36
C GLY A 115 -8.55 7.89 0.85
N VAL A 116 -7.83 7.14 0.03
CA VAL A 116 -7.43 5.73 0.25
C VAL A 116 -5.93 5.57 0.45
N GLU A 117 -5.26 6.65 0.89
CA GLU A 117 -3.81 6.67 1.10
C GLU A 117 -3.38 5.63 2.14
N MET A 118 -4.13 5.54 3.25
CA MET A 118 -3.81 4.60 4.33
C MET A 118 -4.06 3.16 3.92
N GLU A 119 -5.08 2.91 3.12
CA GLU A 119 -5.36 1.60 2.55
C GLU A 119 -4.21 1.13 1.65
N ALA A 120 -3.70 2.00 0.79
CA ALA A 120 -2.57 1.69 -0.09
C ALA A 120 -1.29 1.42 0.71
N LEU A 121 -0.97 2.27 1.70
CA LEU A 121 0.18 2.10 2.59
C LEU A 121 0.08 0.82 3.42
N THR A 122 -1.09 0.54 4.00
CA THR A 122 -1.33 -0.68 4.79
C THR A 122 -1.15 -1.92 3.92
N GLY A 123 -1.72 -1.93 2.71
CA GLY A 123 -1.59 -3.05 1.79
C GLY A 123 -0.14 -3.36 1.43
N ALA A 124 0.64 -2.34 1.07
CA ALA A 124 2.06 -2.50 0.75
C ALA A 124 2.87 -3.00 1.96
N THR A 125 2.59 -2.45 3.15
CA THR A 125 3.27 -2.81 4.40
C THR A 125 2.96 -4.25 4.82
N VAL A 126 1.69 -4.66 4.80
CA VAL A 126 1.28 -6.03 5.16
C VAL A 126 1.86 -7.05 4.20
N ALA A 127 1.94 -6.76 2.91
CA ALA A 127 2.61 -7.62 1.95
C ALA A 127 4.11 -7.77 2.26
N ALA A 128 4.82 -6.69 2.56
CA ALA A 128 6.24 -6.72 2.94
C ALA A 128 6.47 -7.52 4.22
N LEU A 129 5.65 -7.32 5.25
CA LEU A 129 5.70 -8.09 6.50
C LEU A 129 5.44 -9.57 6.26
N THR A 130 4.53 -9.91 5.34
CA THR A 130 4.23 -11.30 4.99
C THR A 130 5.42 -11.96 4.29
N ILE A 131 6.09 -11.28 3.36
CA ILE A 131 7.34 -11.77 2.76
C ILE A 131 8.37 -12.05 3.86
N TYR A 132 8.56 -11.09 4.78
CA TYR A 132 9.48 -11.24 5.91
C TYR A 132 9.14 -12.49 6.74
N ASP A 133 7.88 -12.65 7.17
CA ASP A 133 7.46 -13.81 7.96
C ASP A 133 7.68 -15.15 7.26
N MET A 134 7.38 -15.20 5.97
CA MET A 134 7.55 -16.42 5.19
C MET A 134 9.01 -16.82 4.97
N CYS A 135 9.92 -15.84 4.95
CA CYS A 135 11.34 -16.04 4.66
C CYS A 135 12.26 -15.98 5.90
N LYS A 136 11.77 -15.54 7.07
CA LYS A 136 12.62 -15.32 8.27
C LYS A 136 13.37 -16.55 8.77
N ALA A 137 12.93 -17.76 8.41
CA ALA A 137 13.69 -18.99 8.70
C ALA A 137 15.01 -19.08 7.91
N LEU A 138 15.17 -18.33 6.81
CA LEU A 138 16.41 -18.27 6.01
C LEU A 138 17.39 -17.23 6.58
N SER A 139 16.88 -16.08 7.04
CA SER A 139 17.67 -15.04 7.72
C SER A 139 16.76 -14.02 8.37
N HIS A 140 17.23 -13.38 9.45
CA HIS A 140 16.62 -12.23 10.10
C HIS A 140 17.16 -10.89 9.58
N ASP A 141 18.18 -10.90 8.69
CA ASP A 141 18.84 -9.71 8.16
C ASP A 141 18.08 -9.07 6.98
N MET A 142 16.88 -9.54 6.67
CA MET A 142 15.99 -8.89 5.72
C MET A 142 15.50 -7.56 6.30
N VAL A 143 15.44 -6.52 5.47
CA VAL A 143 15.07 -5.17 5.91
C VAL A 143 13.94 -4.62 5.05
N ILE A 144 12.82 -4.24 5.66
CA ILE A 144 11.84 -3.35 5.02
C ILE A 144 12.42 -1.95 5.15
N HIS A 145 13.04 -1.44 4.08
CA HIS A 145 13.82 -0.20 4.14
C HIS A 145 13.05 1.02 3.66
N SER A 146 11.92 0.84 2.99
CA SER A 146 11.05 1.95 2.61
C SER A 146 9.58 1.53 2.51
N VAL A 147 8.71 2.41 2.95
CA VAL A 147 7.28 2.41 2.66
C VAL A 147 6.88 3.84 2.43
N GLY A 148 6.25 4.14 1.29
CA GLY A 148 5.88 5.51 0.96
C GLY A 148 4.71 5.59 0.01
N LEU A 149 4.01 6.73 0.08
CA LEU A 149 2.98 7.10 -0.86
C LEU A 149 3.65 7.71 -2.10
N LEU A 150 3.40 7.15 -3.28
CA LEU A 150 3.94 7.65 -4.55
C LEU A 150 3.01 8.67 -5.21
N GLY A 151 1.70 8.53 -5.01
CA GLY A 151 0.73 9.46 -5.55
C GLY A 151 -0.69 9.21 -5.08
N LYS A 152 -1.52 10.23 -5.25
CA LYS A 152 -2.97 10.16 -5.01
C LYS A 152 -3.71 11.18 -5.86
N VAL A 153 -4.97 10.90 -6.18
CA VAL A 153 -5.86 11.80 -6.90
C VAL A 153 -7.29 11.79 -6.35
N GLY A 154 -8.05 12.81 -6.73
CA GLY A 154 -9.48 12.95 -6.42
C GLY A 154 -9.77 13.59 -5.07
N GLY A 155 -8.75 14.05 -4.33
CA GLY A 155 -8.89 14.77 -3.07
C GLY A 155 -8.84 16.30 -3.22
N LYS A 156 -8.63 17.01 -2.09
CA LYS A 156 -8.42 18.47 -2.10
C LYS A 156 -7.16 18.87 -2.88
N ARG A 157 -6.15 18.01 -2.92
CA ARG A 157 -4.89 18.19 -3.65
C ARG A 157 -4.46 16.84 -4.18
N ASP A 158 -4.14 16.79 -5.45
CA ASP A 158 -3.44 15.66 -6.04
C ASP A 158 -1.97 15.71 -5.64
N PHE A 159 -1.34 14.54 -5.55
CA PHE A 159 0.05 14.40 -5.14
C PHE A 159 0.72 13.31 -5.98
N GLY A 160 1.99 13.55 -6.36
CA GLY A 160 2.82 12.59 -7.07
C GLY A 160 2.27 12.19 -8.44
N THR A 161 2.72 11.04 -8.92
CA THR A 161 2.28 10.47 -10.18
C THR A 161 1.66 9.10 -9.92
N LEU A 162 0.41 8.90 -10.30
CA LEU A 162 -0.14 7.56 -10.42
C LEU A 162 0.48 6.95 -11.67
N LEU A 163 1.42 6.02 -11.49
CA LEU A 163 1.93 5.25 -12.63
C LEU A 163 0.75 4.53 -13.27
N ALA A 164 0.56 4.74 -14.58
CA ALA A 164 -0.42 3.98 -15.33
C ALA A 164 -0.17 2.48 -15.08
N PRO A 165 -1.22 1.64 -14.98
CA PRO A 165 -1.01 0.20 -14.99
C PRO A 165 -0.16 -0.12 -16.21
N ALA A 166 0.85 -0.99 -16.07
CA ALA A 166 1.56 -1.51 -17.21
C ALA A 166 0.52 -2.20 -18.10
N ASP A 167 0.06 -1.49 -19.12
CA ASP A 167 -0.86 -2.03 -20.10
C ASP A 167 -0.15 -3.20 -20.78
N GLY A 168 -0.60 -4.40 -20.45
CA GLY A 168 -0.30 -5.54 -21.29
C GLY A 168 -0.72 -5.17 -22.70
N GLN A 169 0.25 -5.07 -23.59
CA GLN A 169 0.03 -4.91 -25.03
C GLN A 169 -1.06 -5.90 -25.47
N LYS A 170 -2.27 -5.40 -25.66
CA LYS A 170 -3.21 -6.06 -26.52
C LYS A 170 -2.63 -5.97 -27.93
N THR A 171 -1.90 -6.99 -28.33
CA THR A 171 -1.62 -7.23 -29.74
C THR A 171 -2.97 -7.25 -30.45
N ALA A 172 -3.21 -6.22 -31.23
CA ALA A 172 -4.26 -6.20 -32.22
C ALA A 172 -3.99 -7.36 -33.21
N GLY A 173 -4.70 -8.44 -33.04
CA GLY A 173 -4.85 -9.51 -34.04
C GLY A 173 -5.95 -9.09 -34.98
N GLN A 174 -5.54 -8.78 -36.19
CA GLN A 174 -6.40 -8.61 -37.38
C GLN A 174 -7.22 -9.86 -37.65
N GLN A 175 -8.40 -9.61 -38.14
CA GLN A 175 -9.36 -10.33 -39.00
C GLN A 175 -10.62 -10.75 -38.23
#